data_35e6dd4e1478f52949617ccfc7ab4a4b
#
_entry.id   35e6dd4e1478f52949617ccfc7ab4a4b
#
_cell.length_a   1.000
_cell.length_b   1.000
_cell.length_c   1.000
_cell.angle_alpha   90.00
_cell.angle_beta   90.00
_cell.angle_gamma   90.00
#
_symmetry.space_group_name_H-M   'P 1'
#
loop_
_entity.id
_entity.type
_entity.pdbx_description
1 polymer ?
#
loop_
_entity_poly.entity_id
_entity_poly.type
_entity_poly.pdbx_seq_one_letter_code
_entity_poly.pdbx_strand_id
1 'polypeptide(L)' 'MKVKDIMERIKNVCLVMFHKDGGTKSVFADELEVEDLEQEFSWFEVTTFKGKPCIEFNL' A
#
# COMPACT_ATOMS: atom_id res chain seq x y z
N MET A 1 -3.45 -11.75 5.80
CA MET A 1 -2.31 -10.88 6.10
C MET A 1 -2.75 -9.43 5.99
N LYS A 2 -2.31 -8.60 6.89
CA LYS A 2 -2.71 -7.19 6.90
C LYS A 2 -1.65 -6.31 6.27
N VAL A 3 -2.08 -5.15 5.78
CA VAL A 3 -1.19 -4.17 5.17
C VAL A 3 -0.02 -3.84 6.09
N LYS A 4 -0.27 -3.67 7.37
CA LYS A 4 0.79 -3.33 8.34
C LYS A 4 1.91 -4.36 8.39
N ASP A 5 1.59 -5.64 8.15
CA ASP A 5 2.60 -6.70 8.19
C ASP A 5 3.66 -6.51 7.10
N ILE A 6 3.23 -6.00 5.97
CA ILE A 6 4.13 -5.72 4.85
C ILE A 6 4.85 -4.38 5.06
N MET A 7 4.12 -3.37 5.51
CA MET A 7 4.70 -2.04 5.70
C MET A 7 5.78 -2.00 6.78
N GLU A 8 5.72 -2.89 7.75
CA GLU A 8 6.76 -3.03 8.77
C GLU A 8 8.08 -3.52 8.18
N ARG A 9 8.03 -4.24 7.07
CA ARG A 9 9.19 -4.86 6.44
C ARG A 9 9.74 -4.04 5.28
N ILE A 10 8.90 -3.23 4.66
CA ILE A 10 9.30 -2.43 3.50
C ILE A 10 9.30 -0.96 3.90
N LYS A 11 10.48 -0.39 4.08
CA LYS A 11 10.62 0.97 4.64
C LYS A 11 10.85 2.06 3.60
N ASN A 12 11.18 1.70 2.37
CA ASN A 12 11.59 2.68 1.36
C ASN A 12 10.48 3.11 0.40
N VAL A 13 9.25 2.83 0.74
CA VAL A 13 8.12 3.13 -0.12
C VAL A 13 7.64 4.56 0.12
N CYS A 14 7.40 5.29 -0.96
CA CYS A 14 6.88 6.66 -0.90
C CYS A 14 5.37 6.70 -1.04
N LEU A 15 4.83 5.84 -1.90
CA LEU A 15 3.40 5.85 -2.23
C LEU A 15 2.81 4.46 -2.03
N VAL A 16 1.62 4.41 -1.47
CA VAL A 16 0.87 3.16 -1.27
C VAL A 16 -0.45 3.27 -2.02
N MET A 17 -0.75 2.28 -2.84
CA MET A 17 -2.00 2.23 -3.57
C MET A 17 -2.84 1.05 -3.10
N PHE A 18 -4.13 1.29 -2.96
CA PHE A 18 -5.10 0.28 -2.57
C PHE A 18 -6.09 0.08 -3.70
N HIS A 19 -6.09 -1.10 -4.29
CA HIS A 19 -7.02 -1.46 -5.36
C HIS A 19 -8.18 -2.25 -4.79
N LYS A 20 -9.36 -1.81 -5.08
CA LYS A 20 -10.59 -2.39 -4.56
C LYS A 20 -11.65 -2.32 -5.64
N ASP A 21 -12.67 -3.14 -5.56
CA ASP A 21 -13.80 -3.06 -6.48
C ASP A 21 -14.36 -1.64 -6.47
N GLY A 22 -14.34 -1.01 -7.63
CA GLY A 22 -14.85 0.34 -7.77
C GLY A 22 -13.80 1.44 -7.80
N GLY A 23 -12.51 1.10 -7.63
CA GLY A 23 -11.50 2.14 -7.77
C GLY A 23 -10.18 1.90 -7.07
N THR A 24 -9.35 2.92 -7.11
CA THR A 24 -8.02 2.90 -6.51
C THR A 24 -7.87 4.11 -5.58
N LYS A 25 -7.34 3.87 -4.40
CA LYS A 25 -7.01 4.93 -3.45
C LYS A 25 -5.49 4.99 -3.33
N SER A 26 -4.91 6.18 -3.44
CA SER A 26 -3.48 6.39 -3.29
C SER A 26 -3.21 7.23 -2.05
N VAL A 27 -2.23 6.83 -1.25
CA VAL A 27 -1.87 7.51 -0.01
C VAL A 27 -0.35 7.55 0.09
N PHE A 28 0.20 8.67 0.51
CA PHE A 28 1.63 8.72 0.80
C PHE A 28 1.92 7.84 2.01
N ALA A 29 3.07 7.18 2.00
CA ALA A 29 3.41 6.21 3.03
C ALA A 29 3.41 6.81 4.44
N ASP A 30 3.79 8.07 4.58
CA ASP A 30 3.80 8.75 5.87
C ASP A 30 2.43 9.28 6.32
N GLU A 31 1.43 9.11 5.47
CA GLU A 31 0.07 9.55 5.77
C GLU A 31 -0.90 8.37 5.95
N LEU A 32 -0.37 7.16 6.06
CA LEU A 32 -1.21 5.98 6.28
C LEU A 32 -1.89 6.05 7.64
N GLU A 33 -3.18 5.76 7.65
CA GLU A 33 -3.96 5.75 8.87
C GLU A 33 -4.08 4.33 9.42
N VAL A 34 -4.49 4.22 10.68
CA VAL A 34 -4.67 2.91 11.32
C VAL A 34 -5.62 2.04 10.51
N GLU A 35 -6.68 2.63 9.98
CA GLU A 35 -7.66 1.90 9.16
C GLU A 35 -7.02 1.28 7.93
N ASP A 36 -6.11 2.01 7.29
CA ASP A 36 -5.41 1.51 6.12
C ASP A 36 -4.51 0.34 6.47
N LEU A 37 -3.80 0.46 7.58
CA LEU A 37 -2.85 -0.56 8.04
C LEU A 37 -3.53 -1.85 8.50
N GLU A 38 -4.77 -1.76 8.96
CA GLU A 38 -5.52 -2.93 9.43
C GLU A 38 -6.23 -3.68 8.32
N GLN A 39 -6.21 -3.19 7.10
CA GLN A 39 -6.90 -3.85 5.99
C GLN A 39 -6.22 -5.14 5.60
N GLU A 40 -7.05 -6.13 5.27
CA GLU A 40 -6.59 -7.40 4.70
C GLU A 40 -6.40 -7.22 3.20
N PHE A 41 -5.44 -7.92 2.62
CA PHE A 41 -5.21 -7.88 1.18
C PHE A 41 -5.04 -9.29 0.62
N SER A 42 -5.34 -9.46 -0.67
CA SER A 42 -5.20 -10.73 -1.37
C SER A 42 -3.77 -10.93 -1.84
N TRP A 43 -3.18 -9.90 -2.41
CA TRP A 43 -1.79 -9.92 -2.88
C TRP A 43 -1.28 -8.49 -2.99
N PHE A 44 0.03 -8.35 -3.08
CA PHE A 44 0.65 -7.04 -3.22
C PHE A 44 1.79 -7.10 -4.23
N GLU A 45 2.19 -5.94 -4.72
CA GLU A 45 3.29 -5.82 -5.66
C GLU A 45 4.07 -4.54 -5.36
N VAL A 46 5.40 -4.63 -5.43
CA VAL A 46 6.27 -3.47 -5.30
C VAL A 46 6.64 -3.01 -6.71
N THR A 47 6.43 -1.74 -6.97
CA THR A 47 6.64 -1.18 -8.31
C THR A 47 7.21 0.23 -8.19
N THR A 48 7.29 0.93 -9.32
CA THR A 48 7.71 2.33 -9.33
C THR A 48 6.63 3.16 -10.00
N PHE A 49 6.48 4.38 -9.53
CA PHE A 49 5.57 5.35 -10.12
C PHE A 49 6.31 6.67 -10.24
N LYS A 50 6.53 7.14 -11.46
CA LYS A 50 7.31 8.36 -11.74
C LYS A 50 8.69 8.33 -11.09
N GLY A 51 9.34 7.17 -11.13
CA GLY A 51 10.67 6.98 -10.60
C GLY A 51 10.76 6.80 -9.09
N LYS A 52 9.62 6.76 -8.40
CA LYS A 52 9.60 6.58 -6.95
C LYS A 52 9.09 5.21 -6.56
N PRO A 53 9.63 4.60 -5.50
CA PRO A 53 9.15 3.29 -5.06
C PRO A 53 7.71 3.36 -4.57
N CYS A 54 6.94 2.37 -4.98
CA CYS A 54 5.52 2.32 -4.72
C CYS A 54 5.12 0.89 -4.40
N ILE A 55 4.12 0.71 -3.57
CA ILE A 55 3.56 -0.61 -3.28
C ILE A 55 2.06 -0.58 -3.55
N GLU A 56 1.55 -1.65 -4.16
CA GLU A 56 0.14 -1.77 -4.50
C GLU A 56 -0.45 -2.96 -3.78
N PHE A 57 -1.56 -2.75 -3.11
CA PHE A 57 -2.30 -3.80 -2.44
C PHE A 57 -3.62 -4.05 -3.14
N ASN A 58 -3.94 -5.32 -3.37
CA ASN A 58 -5.24 -5.73 -3.89
C ASN A 58 -6.09 -6.21 -2.72
N LEU A 59 -7.11 -5.47 -2.42
CA LEU A 59 -7.97 -5.73 -1.26
C LEU A 59 -9.13 -6.71 -1.56
#